data_dcf42d5ea8c756bd2405ca654a21cb33
#
_entry.id   dcf42d5ea8c756bd2405ca654a21cb33
#
_cell.length_a   1.000
_cell.length_b   1.000
_cell.length_c   1.000
_cell.angle_alpha   90.00
_cell.angle_beta   90.00
_cell.angle_gamma   90.00
#
_symmetry.space_group_name_H-M   'P 1'
#
loop_
_entity.id
_entity.type
_entity.pdbx_description
1 polymer ?
#
loop_
_entity_poly.entity_id
_entity_poly.type
_entity_poly.pdbx_seq_one_letter_code
_entity_poly.pdbx_strand_id
1 'polypeptide(L)'
;MRGGELLGRAGLALLLMAAGAGARPRPAAAGGQPRSSVVLVACDSLDGRLTFFPGNQTVDLPSINFMKRYGTLFLNAYTNSPICCPSRAAMWSGLFTHLTESWNNFKGLDPGYITWMDLMEKHGYHTQKFGKLDYTSGHHSVSNRVEAWTRDVHFLLRQEGRPMVNLTGDRKRVRVMEADWRNTDKAVNWIKEEAVNLTQPFVLYLGLNLPHPYPSPYAGENFGSSTFLTSPYWLEKVNFEAIKIPKWPSLSEMHPVDYYSSYTKNCTGEFTKEEVRNIRAFYYAMCAETDAMLGEIISALGDTGLLRKTVVIFTADHGELAMEHRQFYKMSMYEGSSHVPLLVMGPSVKEQQEIPNVVSLVDIYPTMLDIARIPIPQNLSGYSLIPLLCEQTESEVSPRGPRPSWVLSEFHGCNVNSSMYMLRTGKWKYIAYSDGFSVLPQLFDLTADPDELTNVAIKFPVIVHSLDKILRSVVNYPKVSSSVHKYNKQQFISWKQSLGQNYSSVIANLRWHQDWLKEQKKYENAIDKWL
;
A
#
# COMPACT_ATOMS: atom_id res chain seq x y z
N MET A 1 -32.60 24.01 41.75
CA MET A 1 -33.74 23.73 40.88
C MET A 1 -33.25 23.63 39.45
N ARG A 2 -33.44 22.45 38.85
CA ARG A 2 -33.51 22.11 37.40
C ARG A 2 -32.25 22.42 36.60
N GLY A 3 -31.53 21.54 36.00
CA GLY A 3 -31.89 20.19 35.48
C GLY A 3 -31.97 20.23 33.97
N GLY A 4 -31.18 19.41 33.30
CA GLY A 4 -31.30 19.11 31.89
C GLY A 4 -30.12 19.59 31.05
N GLU A 5 -29.49 18.88 30.16
CA GLU A 5 -29.67 17.51 29.68
C GLU A 5 -28.36 17.07 28.98
N LEU A 6 -27.80 15.98 29.44
CA LEU A 6 -26.80 15.20 28.73
C LEU A 6 -27.54 14.13 27.87
N LEU A 7 -27.60 14.37 26.59
CA LEU A 7 -28.00 13.39 25.55
C LEU A 7 -27.16 13.72 24.33
N GLY A 8 -26.42 12.86 23.74
CA GLY A 8 -26.38 11.47 23.51
C GLY A 8 -25.23 11.19 22.55
N ARG A 9 -24.24 10.45 23.01
CA ARG A 9 -23.27 9.73 22.15
C ARG A 9 -23.14 8.31 22.67
N ALA A 10 -24.22 7.54 22.49
CA ALA A 10 -24.22 6.12 22.70
C ALA A 10 -25.13 5.52 21.63
N GLY A 11 -24.58 5.15 20.49
CA GLY A 11 -25.41 4.62 19.41
C GLY A 11 -24.62 4.05 18.23
N LEU A 12 -23.51 3.32 18.46
CA LEU A 12 -22.92 2.48 17.39
C LEU A 12 -22.18 1.24 17.92
N ALA A 13 -22.38 0.89 19.17
CA ALA A 13 -21.74 -0.29 19.77
C ALA A 13 -22.69 -1.48 20.00
N LEU A 14 -23.90 -1.48 19.42
CA LEU A 14 -24.91 -2.51 19.70
C LEU A 14 -25.55 -3.10 18.43
N LEU A 15 -24.73 -3.53 17.46
CA LEU A 15 -25.22 -4.31 16.29
C LEU A 15 -24.36 -5.54 16.01
N LEU A 16 -23.71 -6.11 17.01
CA LEU A 16 -22.91 -7.33 16.90
C LEU A 16 -23.44 -8.51 17.77
N MET A 17 -24.67 -8.41 18.25
CA MET A 17 -25.30 -9.56 18.96
C MET A 17 -26.76 -9.72 18.55
N ALA A 18 -27.01 -10.22 17.34
CA ALA A 18 -28.23 -10.98 17.03
C ALA A 18 -28.22 -11.46 15.58
N ALA A 19 -27.67 -12.62 15.32
CA ALA A 19 -28.12 -13.57 14.30
C ALA A 19 -27.41 -14.90 14.54
N GLY A 20 -27.79 -15.60 15.56
CA GLY A 20 -27.52 -17.02 15.71
C GLY A 20 -28.41 -17.80 14.73
N ALA A 21 -27.81 -18.24 13.62
CA ALA A 21 -28.34 -19.32 12.81
C ALA A 21 -27.13 -20.17 12.39
N GLY A 22 -26.85 -21.18 13.17
CA GLY A 22 -26.30 -22.48 12.88
C GLY A 22 -25.27 -22.63 11.76
N ALA A 23 -24.06 -22.06 11.91
CA ALA A 23 -22.90 -22.70 11.33
C ALA A 23 -22.54 -23.89 12.22
N ARG A 24 -22.79 -25.12 11.76
CA ARG A 24 -22.30 -26.33 12.42
C ARG A 24 -20.77 -26.18 12.60
N PRO A 25 -20.25 -26.35 13.83
CA PRO A 25 -18.81 -26.39 14.01
C PRO A 25 -18.27 -27.52 13.14
N ARG A 26 -17.24 -27.25 12.34
CA ARG A 26 -16.45 -28.30 11.68
C ARG A 26 -16.10 -29.34 12.75
N PRO A 27 -16.33 -30.63 12.52
CA PRO A 27 -15.90 -31.66 13.45
C PRO A 27 -14.36 -31.51 13.57
N ALA A 28 -13.88 -31.41 14.79
CA ALA A 28 -12.46 -31.49 15.08
C ALA A 28 -11.95 -32.80 14.47
N ALA A 29 -11.19 -32.73 13.38
CA ALA A 29 -10.60 -33.89 12.76
C ALA A 29 -9.63 -34.50 13.77
N ALA A 30 -9.98 -35.64 14.32
CA ALA A 30 -9.08 -36.45 15.12
C ALA A 30 -7.88 -36.82 14.22
N GLY A 31 -6.68 -36.33 14.53
CA GLY A 31 -5.47 -36.51 13.76
C GLY A 31 -5.05 -35.35 12.87
N GLY A 32 -5.41 -34.11 13.22
CA GLY A 32 -5.10 -32.91 12.42
C GLY A 32 -3.59 -32.67 12.29
N GLN A 33 -3.10 -32.47 11.07
CA GLN A 33 -1.75 -31.96 10.83
C GLN A 33 -1.49 -30.70 11.67
N PRO A 34 -0.29 -30.52 12.23
CA PRO A 34 0.04 -29.36 13.03
C PRO A 34 -0.20 -28.07 12.22
N ARG A 35 -0.70 -27.03 12.87
CA ARG A 35 -0.90 -25.72 12.27
C ARG A 35 0.45 -25.10 11.92
N SER A 36 0.57 -24.54 10.73
CA SER A 36 1.79 -23.87 10.29
C SER A 36 2.00 -22.54 11.03
N SER A 37 3.25 -22.22 11.34
CA SER A 37 3.64 -20.85 11.69
C SER A 37 3.60 -19.96 10.44
N VAL A 38 3.56 -18.64 10.60
CA VAL A 38 3.53 -17.70 9.49
C VAL A 38 4.53 -16.58 9.72
N VAL A 39 5.26 -16.22 8.68
CA VAL A 39 6.07 -14.99 8.63
C VAL A 39 5.55 -14.14 7.48
N LEU A 40 5.14 -12.90 7.79
CA LEU A 40 4.75 -11.89 6.81
C LEU A 40 5.79 -10.77 6.81
N VAL A 41 6.52 -10.63 5.71
CA VAL A 41 7.41 -9.49 5.45
C VAL A 41 6.72 -8.53 4.49
N ALA A 42 6.46 -7.31 4.94
CA ALA A 42 5.81 -6.28 4.16
C ALA A 42 6.71 -5.04 4.06
N CYS A 43 7.27 -4.80 2.87
CA CYS A 43 8.09 -3.62 2.60
C CYS A 43 7.22 -2.42 2.16
N ASP A 44 7.85 -1.27 1.93
CA ASP A 44 7.20 -0.03 1.50
C ASP A 44 7.72 0.38 0.12
N SER A 45 6.82 0.58 -0.83
CA SER A 45 7.14 1.13 -2.16
C SER A 45 7.88 0.17 -3.12
N LEU A 46 7.62 -1.15 -3.09
CA LEU A 46 8.22 -2.06 -4.06
C LEU A 46 7.26 -2.38 -5.20
N ASP A 47 7.67 -2.06 -6.42
CA ASP A 47 6.93 -2.37 -7.65
C ASP A 47 6.93 -3.89 -7.91
N GLY A 48 5.75 -4.49 -7.95
CA GLY A 48 5.57 -5.92 -8.15
C GLY A 48 6.14 -6.44 -9.47
N ARG A 49 6.20 -5.59 -10.50
CA ARG A 49 6.73 -5.94 -11.82
C ARG A 49 8.23 -6.27 -11.80
N LEU A 50 8.96 -5.92 -10.74
CA LEU A 50 10.37 -6.31 -10.56
C LEU A 50 10.54 -7.81 -10.26
N THR A 51 9.48 -8.53 -9.93
CA THR A 51 9.55 -9.95 -9.56
C THR A 51 9.45 -10.91 -10.74
N PHE A 52 9.09 -10.43 -11.93
CA PHE A 52 8.95 -11.23 -13.16
C PHE A 52 9.50 -10.52 -14.40
N PHE A 53 9.61 -11.25 -15.52
CA PHE A 53 10.13 -10.71 -16.78
C PHE A 53 9.19 -9.62 -17.37
N PRO A 54 9.71 -8.49 -17.89
CA PRO A 54 11.15 -8.17 -18.03
C PRO A 54 11.75 -7.41 -16.81
N GLY A 55 10.96 -7.04 -15.81
CA GLY A 55 11.41 -6.23 -14.67
C GLY A 55 12.55 -6.87 -13.87
N ASN A 56 12.52 -8.20 -13.70
CA ASN A 56 13.54 -8.95 -12.98
C ASN A 56 14.93 -8.99 -13.67
N GLN A 57 15.06 -8.36 -14.84
CA GLN A 57 16.36 -8.18 -15.49
C GLN A 57 17.08 -6.91 -15.05
N THR A 58 16.40 -6.02 -14.34
CA THR A 58 16.94 -4.69 -13.97
C THR A 58 17.75 -4.69 -12.69
N VAL A 59 17.50 -5.62 -11.80
CA VAL A 59 18.17 -5.71 -10.50
C VAL A 59 18.22 -7.15 -10.00
N ASP A 60 19.33 -7.51 -9.35
CA ASP A 60 19.49 -8.84 -8.75
C ASP A 60 18.75 -8.92 -7.41
N LEU A 61 17.77 -9.83 -7.33
CA LEU A 61 16.90 -10.05 -6.16
C LEU A 61 16.93 -11.56 -5.79
N PRO A 62 18.04 -12.04 -5.21
CA PRO A 62 18.23 -13.47 -4.96
C PRO A 62 17.23 -14.09 -3.99
N SER A 63 16.76 -13.37 -2.98
CA SER A 63 15.80 -13.87 -2.00
C SER A 63 14.40 -14.01 -2.60
N ILE A 64 13.96 -13.04 -3.40
CA ILE A 64 12.74 -13.12 -4.19
C ILE A 64 12.82 -14.29 -5.17
N ASN A 65 13.96 -14.47 -5.86
CA ASN A 65 14.17 -15.60 -6.77
C ASN A 65 14.16 -16.95 -6.03
N PHE A 66 14.67 -17.00 -4.79
CA PHE A 66 14.54 -18.17 -3.93
C PHE A 66 13.07 -18.47 -3.61
N MET A 67 12.29 -17.47 -3.21
CA MET A 67 10.86 -17.64 -2.94
C MET A 67 10.08 -18.11 -4.18
N LYS A 68 10.41 -17.60 -5.37
CA LYS A 68 9.81 -18.06 -6.64
C LYS A 68 10.12 -19.54 -6.92
N ARG A 69 11.35 -19.97 -6.63
CA ARG A 69 11.79 -21.34 -6.85
C ARG A 69 11.13 -22.34 -5.91
N TYR A 70 10.89 -21.96 -4.65
CA TYR A 70 10.35 -22.84 -3.62
C TYR A 70 8.92 -22.48 -3.19
N GLY A 71 8.21 -21.72 -4.00
CA GLY A 71 6.86 -21.29 -3.72
C GLY A 71 6.11 -20.79 -4.95
N THR A 72 5.15 -19.92 -4.71
CA THR A 72 4.22 -19.37 -5.70
C THR A 72 4.38 -17.86 -5.81
N LEU A 73 4.41 -17.33 -7.02
CA LEU A 73 4.35 -15.91 -7.37
C LEU A 73 2.97 -15.58 -7.94
N PHE A 74 2.34 -14.52 -7.42
CA PHE A 74 1.16 -13.91 -8.01
C PHE A 74 1.58 -12.82 -9.00
N LEU A 75 1.22 -12.99 -10.28
CA LEU A 75 1.60 -12.04 -11.34
C LEU A 75 0.78 -10.75 -11.34
N ASN A 76 -0.38 -10.73 -10.67
CA ASN A 76 -1.32 -9.62 -10.69
C ASN A 76 -1.86 -9.34 -9.29
N ALA A 77 -0.97 -8.96 -8.35
CA ALA A 77 -1.34 -8.56 -7.00
C ALA A 77 -1.39 -7.03 -6.87
N TYR A 78 -2.45 -6.52 -6.25
CA TYR A 78 -2.70 -5.09 -6.16
C TYR A 78 -2.95 -4.62 -4.74
N THR A 79 -2.47 -3.41 -4.42
CA THR A 79 -2.86 -2.72 -3.20
C THR A 79 -4.32 -2.27 -3.28
N ASN A 80 -5.02 -2.23 -2.14
CA ASN A 80 -6.36 -1.63 -2.09
C ASN A 80 -6.31 -0.09 -2.07
N SER A 81 -5.18 0.49 -1.67
CA SER A 81 -4.97 1.94 -1.75
C SER A 81 -3.47 2.23 -1.92
N PRO A 82 -3.05 2.94 -2.98
CA PRO A 82 -1.64 3.17 -3.25
C PRO A 82 -1.04 4.27 -2.36
N ILE A 83 -1.12 4.09 -1.04
CA ILE A 83 -0.50 4.93 0.00
C ILE A 83 -0.40 4.14 1.32
N CYS A 84 0.64 4.36 2.11
CA CYS A 84 1.07 3.51 3.23
C CYS A 84 -0.06 3.14 4.21
N CYS A 85 -0.61 4.11 4.95
CA CYS A 85 -1.57 3.81 6.02
C CYS A 85 -2.88 3.18 5.49
N PRO A 86 -3.56 3.69 4.47
CA PRO A 86 -4.74 3.06 3.89
C PRO A 86 -4.50 1.65 3.35
N SER A 87 -3.37 1.42 2.65
CA SER A 87 -3.01 0.09 2.18
C SER A 87 -2.84 -0.90 3.33
N ARG A 88 -2.07 -0.50 4.34
CA ARG A 88 -1.82 -1.33 5.53
C ARG A 88 -3.11 -1.53 6.32
N ALA A 89 -3.94 -0.51 6.48
CA ALA A 89 -5.26 -0.64 7.11
C ALA A 89 -6.13 -1.67 6.39
N ALA A 90 -6.16 -1.68 5.06
CA ALA A 90 -6.90 -2.67 4.27
C ALA A 90 -6.34 -4.09 4.44
N MET A 91 -5.01 -4.25 4.42
CA MET A 91 -4.35 -5.54 4.65
C MET A 91 -4.59 -6.08 6.07
N TRP A 92 -4.61 -5.22 7.10
CA TRP A 92 -4.79 -5.61 8.50
C TRP A 92 -6.26 -5.83 8.87
N SER A 93 -7.21 -5.21 8.16
CA SER A 93 -8.66 -5.35 8.39
C SER A 93 -9.35 -6.35 7.47
N GLY A 94 -8.78 -6.64 6.30
CA GLY A 94 -9.43 -7.40 5.24
C GLY A 94 -10.61 -6.68 4.57
N LEU A 95 -10.71 -5.34 4.75
CA LEU A 95 -11.80 -4.51 4.27
C LEU A 95 -11.30 -3.44 3.28
N PHE A 96 -12.14 -3.09 2.31
CA PHE A 96 -11.89 -1.98 1.41
C PHE A 96 -11.79 -0.65 2.15
N THR A 97 -11.00 0.27 1.61
CA THR A 97 -10.71 1.58 2.22
C THR A 97 -11.97 2.38 2.54
N HIS A 98 -12.99 2.37 1.66
CA HIS A 98 -14.25 3.09 1.90
C HIS A 98 -15.11 2.49 3.02
N LEU A 99 -14.89 1.24 3.42
CA LEU A 99 -15.59 0.58 4.53
C LEU A 99 -14.94 0.88 5.87
N THR A 100 -13.62 1.06 5.90
CA THR A 100 -12.87 1.44 7.11
C THR A 100 -12.73 2.95 7.25
N GLU A 101 -13.04 3.69 6.20
CA GLU A 101 -12.78 5.13 6.10
C GLU A 101 -11.32 5.54 6.35
N SER A 102 -10.37 4.64 6.07
CA SER A 102 -8.94 4.92 6.20
C SER A 102 -8.46 5.75 5.00
N TRP A 103 -8.80 7.05 5.00
CA TRP A 103 -8.71 7.90 3.82
C TRP A 103 -7.30 8.30 3.40
N ASN A 104 -6.38 8.42 4.35
CA ASN A 104 -5.04 8.96 4.11
C ASN A 104 -4.06 8.52 5.21
N ASN A 105 -2.80 8.95 5.12
CA ASN A 105 -1.78 8.60 6.11
C ASN A 105 -2.03 9.16 7.52
N PHE A 106 -3.03 9.98 7.71
CA PHE A 106 -3.45 10.48 9.02
C PHE A 106 -4.57 9.63 9.63
N LYS A 107 -5.47 9.08 8.79
CA LYS A 107 -6.61 8.26 9.21
C LYS A 107 -6.46 6.81 8.78
N GLY A 108 -6.02 5.96 9.70
CA GLY A 108 -6.05 4.50 9.59
C GLY A 108 -7.23 3.88 10.33
N LEU A 109 -7.08 2.64 10.77
CA LEU A 109 -8.02 1.94 11.64
C LEU A 109 -8.08 2.60 13.03
N ASP A 110 -9.18 2.42 13.72
CA ASP A 110 -9.27 2.79 15.12
C ASP A 110 -8.29 1.96 15.96
N PRO A 111 -7.67 2.52 17.02
CA PRO A 111 -6.67 1.80 17.81
C PRO A 111 -7.14 0.49 18.44
N GLY A 112 -8.45 0.34 18.68
CA GLY A 112 -9.06 -0.87 19.21
C GLY A 112 -9.59 -1.84 18.14
N TYR A 113 -9.28 -1.63 16.86
CA TYR A 113 -9.74 -2.51 15.79
C TYR A 113 -9.13 -3.91 15.92
N ILE A 114 -9.96 -4.96 15.86
CA ILE A 114 -9.51 -6.35 15.93
C ILE A 114 -9.00 -6.78 14.56
N THR A 115 -7.69 -6.98 14.47
CA THR A 115 -7.00 -7.40 13.25
C THR A 115 -6.97 -8.92 13.10
N TRP A 116 -6.52 -9.40 11.92
CA TRP A 116 -6.25 -10.84 11.73
C TRP A 116 -5.24 -11.38 12.75
N MET A 117 -4.24 -10.58 13.15
CA MET A 117 -3.21 -11.01 14.11
C MET A 117 -3.79 -11.19 15.52
N ASP A 118 -4.66 -10.28 15.96
CA ASP A 118 -5.38 -10.39 17.24
C ASP A 118 -6.27 -11.65 17.29
N LEU A 119 -6.90 -11.99 16.15
CA LEU A 119 -7.68 -13.23 16.06
C LEU A 119 -6.78 -14.47 16.11
N MET A 120 -5.62 -14.46 15.47
CA MET A 120 -4.68 -15.57 15.54
C MET A 120 -4.15 -15.76 16.96
N GLU A 121 -3.80 -14.68 17.67
CA GLU A 121 -3.40 -14.71 19.07
C GLU A 121 -4.48 -15.32 19.96
N LYS A 122 -5.72 -14.88 19.81
CA LYS A 122 -6.89 -15.42 20.53
C LYS A 122 -7.09 -16.93 20.28
N HIS A 123 -6.63 -17.44 19.14
CA HIS A 123 -6.71 -18.86 18.79
C HIS A 123 -5.40 -19.64 19.04
N GLY A 124 -4.52 -19.09 19.88
CA GLY A 124 -3.35 -19.79 20.41
C GLY A 124 -2.08 -19.72 19.55
N TYR A 125 -1.98 -18.71 18.69
CA TYR A 125 -0.70 -18.34 18.06
C TYR A 125 0.10 -17.42 18.99
N HIS A 126 1.40 -17.59 19.00
CA HIS A 126 2.29 -16.56 19.55
C HIS A 126 2.50 -15.48 18.49
N THR A 127 2.28 -14.22 18.82
CA THR A 127 2.34 -13.11 17.84
C THR A 127 3.51 -12.17 18.14
N GLN A 128 4.26 -11.79 17.11
CA GLN A 128 5.37 -10.85 17.21
C GLN A 128 5.41 -9.89 16.04
N LYS A 129 5.69 -8.61 16.30
CA LYS A 129 5.72 -7.53 15.30
C LYS A 129 7.00 -6.71 15.44
N PHE A 130 7.67 -6.44 14.31
CA PHE A 130 8.80 -5.53 14.23
C PHE A 130 8.64 -4.55 13.07
N GLY A 131 9.23 -3.36 13.24
CA GLY A 131 9.33 -2.36 12.19
C GLY A 131 8.04 -1.58 11.91
N LYS A 132 7.82 -1.26 10.65
CA LYS A 132 6.75 -0.38 10.19
C LYS A 132 5.38 -1.06 10.24
N LEU A 133 4.46 -0.52 11.02
CA LEU A 133 3.07 -1.00 11.15
C LEU A 133 2.09 -0.12 10.38
N ASP A 134 2.04 1.15 10.70
CA ASP A 134 1.31 2.24 10.03
C ASP A 134 -0.12 1.92 9.56
N TYR A 135 -0.89 1.14 10.33
CA TYR A 135 -2.27 0.79 9.98
C TYR A 135 -3.34 1.44 10.87
N THR A 136 -2.93 2.09 11.97
CA THR A 136 -3.86 2.76 12.90
C THR A 136 -3.73 4.28 12.81
N SER A 137 -4.83 4.99 13.13
CA SER A 137 -4.86 6.45 13.14
C SER A 137 -3.83 7.04 14.10
N GLY A 138 -3.13 8.09 13.66
CA GLY A 138 -2.16 8.83 14.47
C GLY A 138 -0.80 8.16 14.66
N HIS A 139 -0.58 6.96 14.15
CA HIS A 139 0.67 6.21 14.30
C HIS A 139 1.57 6.19 13.06
N HIS A 140 1.19 6.90 12.00
CA HIS A 140 2.05 7.03 10.83
C HIS A 140 3.23 7.96 11.11
N SER A 141 4.41 7.62 10.60
CA SER A 141 5.66 8.40 10.78
C SER A 141 5.58 9.84 10.25
N VAL A 142 4.65 10.12 9.36
CA VAL A 142 4.33 11.45 8.79
C VAL A 142 2.98 11.98 9.27
N SER A 143 2.50 11.55 10.43
CA SER A 143 1.29 12.06 11.06
C SER A 143 1.37 13.59 11.26
N ASN A 144 0.23 14.26 11.32
CA ASN A 144 0.08 15.71 11.46
C ASN A 144 0.41 16.55 10.22
N ARG A 145 0.39 15.96 9.03
CA ARG A 145 0.52 16.76 7.81
C ARG A 145 -0.83 17.32 7.39
N VAL A 146 -0.98 18.61 7.51
CA VAL A 146 -2.19 19.34 7.10
C VAL A 146 -2.52 19.16 5.62
N GLU A 147 -1.54 18.88 4.78
CA GLU A 147 -1.71 18.56 3.36
C GLU A 147 -2.64 17.36 3.11
N ALA A 148 -2.75 16.44 4.05
CA ALA A 148 -3.68 15.31 3.94
C ALA A 148 -5.15 15.76 3.91
N TRP A 149 -5.44 16.91 4.49
CA TRP A 149 -6.79 17.48 4.59
C TRP A 149 -7.05 18.59 3.59
N THR A 150 -6.02 19.16 2.98
CA THR A 150 -6.12 20.33 2.11
C THR A 150 -6.01 20.00 0.62
N ARG A 151 -6.10 18.74 0.26
CA ARG A 151 -5.96 18.27 -1.14
C ARG A 151 -6.92 18.96 -2.12
N ASP A 152 -8.08 19.41 -1.63
CA ASP A 152 -9.12 20.05 -2.42
C ASP A 152 -8.89 21.56 -2.60
N VAL A 153 -7.86 22.10 -1.99
CA VAL A 153 -7.64 23.56 -1.90
C VAL A 153 -6.41 23.94 -2.71
N HIS A 154 -6.61 24.31 -3.96
CA HIS A 154 -5.54 24.56 -4.93
C HIS A 154 -4.45 25.53 -4.47
N PHE A 155 -4.82 26.56 -3.69
CA PHE A 155 -3.87 27.55 -3.21
C PHE A 155 -3.09 27.08 -1.97
N LEU A 156 -3.46 25.97 -1.36
CA LEU A 156 -2.73 25.29 -0.29
C LEU A 156 -1.96 24.08 -0.80
N LEU A 157 -1.63 24.07 -2.08
CA LEU A 157 -0.86 22.98 -2.70
C LEU A 157 0.48 22.82 -2.04
N ARG A 158 0.73 21.62 -1.54
CA ARG A 158 2.07 21.19 -1.26
C ARG A 158 2.72 20.76 -2.58
N GLN A 159 3.82 21.38 -2.93
CA GLN A 159 4.68 20.86 -3.97
C GLN A 159 5.85 20.10 -3.33
N GLU A 160 6.07 18.86 -3.75
CA GLU A 160 7.27 18.12 -3.35
C GLU A 160 8.52 18.78 -3.93
N GLY A 161 9.65 18.60 -3.26
CA GLY A 161 10.92 18.92 -3.88
C GLY A 161 11.19 17.94 -5.04
N ARG A 162 12.02 18.38 -6.00
CA ARG A 162 12.46 17.54 -7.12
C ARG A 162 13.07 16.24 -6.60
N PRO A 163 12.79 15.07 -7.21
CA PRO A 163 13.40 13.81 -6.79
C PRO A 163 14.92 13.87 -6.98
N MET A 164 15.65 13.38 -5.98
CA MET A 164 17.11 13.43 -5.92
C MET A 164 17.68 12.02 -5.73
N VAL A 165 18.92 11.85 -6.14
CA VAL A 165 19.73 10.65 -5.87
C VAL A 165 20.92 11.01 -5.01
N ASN A 166 21.30 10.15 -4.08
CA ASN A 166 22.48 10.35 -3.24
C ASN A 166 23.17 9.02 -2.92
N LEU A 167 24.50 9.01 -3.00
CA LEU A 167 25.34 7.89 -2.59
C LEU A 167 25.85 8.10 -1.17
N THR A 168 25.87 7.03 -0.39
CA THR A 168 26.44 7.03 0.95
C THR A 168 27.41 5.87 1.15
N GLY A 169 28.52 6.14 1.85
CA GLY A 169 29.54 5.14 2.13
C GLY A 169 30.34 4.69 0.91
N ASP A 170 30.97 3.55 1.03
CA ASP A 170 31.80 2.91 0.01
C ASP A 170 31.20 1.59 -0.49
N ARG A 171 31.97 0.85 -1.32
CA ARG A 171 31.57 -0.48 -1.84
C ARG A 171 31.41 -1.57 -0.78
N LYS A 172 31.75 -1.32 0.48
CA LYS A 172 31.59 -2.26 1.59
C LYS A 172 30.35 -1.94 2.43
N ARG A 173 29.69 -0.79 2.19
CA ARG A 173 28.52 -0.39 2.96
C ARG A 173 27.27 -1.14 2.51
N VAL A 174 26.99 -2.23 3.19
CA VAL A 174 25.80 -3.07 2.95
C VAL A 174 24.56 -2.52 3.68
N ARG A 175 24.72 -1.95 4.86
CA ARG A 175 23.61 -1.43 5.68
C ARG A 175 23.45 0.07 5.47
N VAL A 176 22.47 0.48 4.66
CA VAL A 176 22.16 1.90 4.40
C VAL A 176 20.97 2.35 5.23
N MET A 177 19.84 1.64 5.20
CA MET A 177 18.69 1.90 6.07
C MET A 177 18.87 1.22 7.43
N GLU A 178 19.67 1.81 8.28
CA GLU A 178 20.01 1.27 9.60
C GLU A 178 18.78 0.92 10.48
N ALA A 179 17.66 1.66 10.34
CA ALA A 179 16.44 1.39 11.09
C ALA A 179 15.81 0.04 10.69
N ASP A 180 15.77 -0.25 9.40
CA ASP A 180 15.22 -1.51 8.89
C ASP A 180 16.14 -2.68 9.21
N TRP A 181 17.45 -2.49 9.09
CA TRP A 181 18.42 -3.52 9.51
C TRP A 181 18.30 -3.85 10.99
N ARG A 182 18.16 -2.84 11.88
CA ARG A 182 17.92 -3.11 13.32
C ARG A 182 16.62 -3.90 13.56
N ASN A 183 15.56 -3.65 12.80
CA ASN A 183 14.33 -4.41 12.93
C ASN A 183 14.48 -5.83 12.36
N THR A 184 15.22 -5.98 11.28
CA THR A 184 15.58 -7.29 10.72
C THR A 184 16.42 -8.11 11.70
N ASP A 185 17.45 -7.51 12.31
CA ASP A 185 18.27 -8.16 13.34
C ASP A 185 17.41 -8.62 14.55
N LYS A 186 16.47 -7.78 15.00
CA LYS A 186 15.53 -8.18 16.08
C LYS A 186 14.68 -9.38 15.67
N ALA A 187 14.17 -9.40 14.45
CA ALA A 187 13.37 -10.51 13.94
C ALA A 187 14.21 -11.79 13.82
N VAL A 188 15.44 -11.69 13.31
CA VAL A 188 16.39 -12.80 13.21
C VAL A 188 16.73 -13.36 14.59
N ASN A 189 17.07 -12.49 15.55
CA ASN A 189 17.38 -12.91 16.93
C ASN A 189 16.16 -13.58 17.57
N TRP A 190 14.98 -12.99 17.42
CA TRP A 190 13.74 -13.58 17.94
C TRP A 190 13.47 -14.98 17.34
N ILE A 191 13.71 -15.17 16.03
CA ILE A 191 13.59 -16.49 15.38
C ILE A 191 14.56 -17.50 16.00
N LYS A 192 15.83 -17.10 16.20
CA LYS A 192 16.90 -17.98 16.68
C LYS A 192 16.83 -18.28 18.18
N GLU A 193 16.35 -17.35 18.98
CA GLU A 193 16.40 -17.44 20.44
C GLU A 193 15.04 -17.80 21.07
N GLU A 194 13.95 -17.29 20.53
CA GLU A 194 12.61 -17.45 21.12
C GLU A 194 11.72 -18.38 20.29
N ALA A 195 11.51 -18.11 19.00
CA ALA A 195 10.59 -18.86 18.17
C ALA A 195 10.93 -20.35 18.06
N VAL A 196 12.23 -20.69 18.08
CA VAL A 196 12.72 -22.07 18.04
C VAL A 196 12.28 -22.90 19.25
N ASN A 197 12.02 -22.26 20.38
CA ASN A 197 11.62 -22.88 21.63
C ASN A 197 10.09 -22.90 21.87
N LEU A 198 9.31 -22.30 20.97
CA LEU A 198 7.85 -22.26 21.09
C LEU A 198 7.24 -23.65 20.82
N THR A 199 6.31 -24.03 21.67
CA THR A 199 5.51 -25.27 21.49
C THR A 199 4.26 -25.03 20.65
N GLN A 200 3.78 -23.78 20.58
CA GLN A 200 2.66 -23.34 19.75
C GLN A 200 3.14 -22.73 18.43
N PRO A 201 2.30 -22.67 17.40
CA PRO A 201 2.61 -21.96 16.18
C PRO A 201 2.73 -20.45 16.44
N PHE A 202 3.52 -19.78 15.62
CA PHE A 202 3.73 -18.33 15.75
C PHE A 202 3.34 -17.58 14.48
N VAL A 203 3.09 -16.28 14.64
CA VAL A 203 3.03 -15.29 13.56
C VAL A 203 4.07 -14.21 13.83
N LEU A 204 4.96 -14.01 12.88
CA LEU A 204 5.92 -12.92 12.86
C LEU A 204 5.57 -11.95 11.73
N TYR A 205 5.39 -10.67 12.06
CA TYR A 205 5.29 -9.59 11.09
C TYR A 205 6.57 -8.74 11.12
N LEU A 206 7.17 -8.53 9.94
CA LEU A 206 8.28 -7.59 9.76
C LEU A 206 7.87 -6.53 8.73
N GLY A 207 7.71 -5.28 9.17
CA GLY A 207 7.47 -4.12 8.31
C GLY A 207 8.77 -3.38 8.02
N LEU A 208 9.09 -3.18 6.74
CA LEU A 208 10.26 -2.43 6.28
C LEU A 208 9.84 -1.07 5.72
N ASN A 209 10.71 -0.07 5.86
CA ASN A 209 10.53 1.23 5.20
C ASN A 209 11.09 1.24 3.78
N LEU A 210 12.15 0.48 3.51
CA LEU A 210 12.69 0.32 2.15
C LEU A 210 11.71 -0.43 1.25
N PRO A 211 11.76 -0.12 -0.07
CA PRO A 211 12.57 0.87 -0.77
C PRO A 211 11.95 2.29 -0.86
N HIS A 212 11.14 2.72 0.11
CA HIS A 212 10.57 4.08 0.12
C HIS A 212 11.70 5.14 0.14
N PRO A 213 11.64 6.18 -0.73
CA PRO A 213 12.62 7.25 -0.71
C PRO A 213 12.69 7.98 0.64
N TYR A 214 13.89 8.45 0.99
CA TYR A 214 14.12 9.21 2.21
C TYR A 214 13.66 10.66 2.06
N PRO A 215 13.23 11.33 3.15
CA PRO A 215 13.12 12.78 3.13
C PRO A 215 14.51 13.40 2.98
N SER A 216 14.61 14.48 2.20
CA SER A 216 15.90 15.17 2.04
C SER A 216 16.37 15.73 3.39
N PRO A 217 17.63 15.47 3.78
CA PRO A 217 18.21 16.04 4.98
C PRO A 217 18.64 17.50 4.80
N TYR A 218 18.61 18.03 3.57
CA TYR A 218 19.13 19.35 3.26
C TYR A 218 18.06 20.43 3.41
N ALA A 219 18.48 21.56 3.99
CA ALA A 219 17.71 22.80 4.01
C ALA A 219 17.93 23.60 2.71
N GLY A 220 17.06 24.57 2.42
CA GLY A 220 17.15 25.45 1.25
C GLY A 220 16.30 24.97 0.08
N GLU A 221 16.73 25.21 -1.16
CA GLU A 221 15.95 24.91 -2.38
C GLU A 221 15.54 23.43 -2.51
N ASN A 222 16.30 22.53 -1.91
CA ASN A 222 16.04 21.10 -1.90
C ASN A 222 15.25 20.64 -0.66
N PHE A 223 14.79 21.56 0.15
CA PHE A 223 13.98 21.21 1.33
C PHE A 223 12.69 20.49 0.91
N GLY A 224 12.49 19.31 1.47
CA GLY A 224 11.32 18.48 1.16
C GLY A 224 11.46 17.62 -0.09
N SER A 225 12.61 17.63 -0.77
CA SER A 225 12.91 16.69 -1.85
C SER A 225 12.93 15.26 -1.33
N SER A 226 12.51 14.32 -2.17
CA SER A 226 12.66 12.91 -1.90
C SER A 226 14.01 12.43 -2.41
N THR A 227 14.72 11.70 -1.58
CA THR A 227 16.05 11.21 -1.89
C THR A 227 16.05 9.71 -2.05
N PHE A 228 16.39 9.23 -3.24
CA PHE A 228 16.75 7.84 -3.46
C PHE A 228 18.21 7.67 -3.00
N LEU A 229 18.38 7.07 -1.84
CA LEU A 229 19.66 6.96 -1.14
C LEU A 229 20.12 5.51 -1.12
N THR A 230 21.32 5.26 -1.64
CA THR A 230 21.90 3.92 -1.65
C THR A 230 23.42 3.98 -1.49
N SER A 231 24.08 2.83 -1.41
CA SER A 231 25.54 2.73 -1.45
C SER A 231 26.05 2.19 -2.80
N PRO A 232 27.33 2.39 -3.11
CA PRO A 232 27.93 1.78 -4.29
C PRO A 232 27.78 0.24 -4.33
N TYR A 233 27.78 -0.42 -3.16
CA TYR A 233 27.55 -1.86 -3.06
C TYR A 233 26.23 -2.31 -3.69
N TRP A 234 25.14 -1.62 -3.36
CA TRP A 234 23.82 -1.97 -3.89
C TRP A 234 23.64 -1.52 -5.33
N LEU A 235 24.27 -0.41 -5.71
CA LEU A 235 24.21 0.08 -7.09
C LEU A 235 24.86 -0.90 -8.07
N GLU A 236 25.88 -1.67 -7.64
CA GLU A 236 26.50 -2.75 -8.43
C GLU A 236 25.57 -3.94 -8.70
N LYS A 237 24.44 -4.07 -7.96
CA LYS A 237 23.42 -5.09 -8.20
C LYS A 237 22.42 -4.71 -9.31
N VAL A 238 22.51 -3.47 -9.81
CA VAL A 238 21.60 -2.95 -10.84
C VAL A 238 22.20 -3.14 -12.23
N ASN A 239 21.41 -3.72 -13.12
CA ASN A 239 21.76 -3.81 -14.53
C ASN A 239 21.33 -2.53 -15.25
N PHE A 240 22.24 -1.57 -15.37
CA PHE A 240 21.98 -0.26 -15.97
C PHE A 240 21.50 -0.34 -17.43
N GLU A 241 21.95 -1.34 -18.19
CA GLU A 241 21.54 -1.53 -19.59
C GLU A 241 20.08 -2.01 -19.73
N ALA A 242 19.57 -2.69 -18.71
CA ALA A 242 18.18 -3.15 -18.69
C ALA A 242 17.20 -2.07 -18.19
N ILE A 243 17.69 -0.91 -17.71
CA ILE A 243 16.83 0.16 -17.22
C ILE A 243 16.06 0.80 -18.37
N LYS A 244 14.77 0.58 -18.42
CA LYS A 244 13.86 1.24 -19.34
C LYS A 244 13.64 2.69 -18.94
N ILE A 245 13.90 3.64 -19.88
CA ILE A 245 13.50 5.03 -19.70
C ILE A 245 12.00 5.12 -20.07
N PRO A 246 11.12 5.54 -19.16
CA PRO A 246 9.70 5.60 -19.43
C PRO A 246 9.38 6.63 -20.52
N LYS A 247 8.41 6.30 -21.35
CA LYS A 247 7.80 7.26 -22.29
C LYS A 247 6.79 8.11 -21.51
N TRP A 248 6.75 9.38 -21.84
CA TRP A 248 5.81 10.31 -21.23
C TRP A 248 4.90 10.93 -22.29
N PRO A 249 3.60 11.10 -22.01
CA PRO A 249 2.77 11.98 -22.82
C PRO A 249 3.25 13.43 -22.70
N SER A 250 2.93 14.27 -23.67
CA SER A 250 3.12 15.71 -23.52
C SER A 250 2.26 16.24 -22.37
N LEU A 251 2.68 17.32 -21.71
CA LEU A 251 1.92 17.89 -20.58
C LEU A 251 0.49 18.27 -20.96
N SER A 252 0.27 18.69 -22.21
CA SER A 252 -1.04 19.06 -22.74
C SER A 252 -1.96 17.86 -23.04
N GLU A 253 -1.39 16.67 -23.18
CA GLU A 253 -2.12 15.41 -23.44
C GLU A 253 -2.37 14.60 -22.15
N MET A 254 -1.76 15.01 -21.04
CA MET A 254 -1.98 14.33 -19.77
C MET A 254 -3.42 14.45 -19.30
N HIS A 255 -3.93 13.39 -18.72
CA HIS A 255 -5.20 13.46 -17.99
C HIS A 255 -5.10 14.52 -16.87
N PRO A 256 -6.14 15.35 -16.62
CA PRO A 256 -6.05 16.45 -15.65
C PRO A 256 -5.58 16.03 -14.24
N VAL A 257 -6.01 14.86 -13.77
CA VAL A 257 -5.59 14.33 -12.46
C VAL A 257 -4.10 13.96 -12.46
N ASP A 258 -3.61 13.39 -13.57
CA ASP A 258 -2.19 13.03 -13.70
C ASP A 258 -1.29 14.26 -13.83
N TYR A 259 -1.73 15.25 -14.59
CA TYR A 259 -1.04 16.54 -14.67
C TYR A 259 -0.93 17.20 -13.29
N TYR A 260 -2.04 17.23 -12.53
CA TYR A 260 -2.04 17.76 -11.17
C TYR A 260 -1.08 16.98 -10.25
N SER A 261 -1.11 15.66 -10.31
CA SER A 261 -0.19 14.81 -9.54
C SER A 261 1.26 15.05 -9.91
N SER A 262 1.59 15.17 -11.21
CA SER A 262 2.94 15.49 -11.70
C SER A 262 3.40 16.88 -11.23
N TYR A 263 2.50 17.85 -11.25
CA TYR A 263 2.77 19.21 -10.78
C TYR A 263 3.07 19.22 -9.28
N THR A 264 2.24 18.58 -8.46
CA THR A 264 2.45 18.52 -7.00
C THR A 264 3.69 17.74 -6.60
N LYS A 265 4.13 16.80 -7.46
CA LYS A 265 5.38 16.03 -7.31
C LYS A 265 6.60 16.71 -7.94
N ASN A 266 6.45 17.94 -8.44
CA ASN A 266 7.53 18.72 -9.07
C ASN A 266 8.19 17.99 -10.27
N CYS A 267 7.36 17.33 -11.08
CA CYS A 267 7.81 16.53 -12.22
C CYS A 267 7.36 17.08 -13.58
N THR A 268 6.79 18.28 -13.65
CA THR A 268 6.39 18.93 -14.92
C THR A 268 7.54 19.63 -15.63
N GLY A 269 8.68 19.84 -14.96
CA GLY A 269 9.90 20.42 -15.54
C GLY A 269 10.66 19.43 -16.44
N GLU A 270 11.75 19.91 -17.03
CA GLU A 270 12.62 19.09 -17.86
C GLU A 270 13.46 18.12 -17.01
N PHE A 271 13.59 16.90 -17.53
CA PHE A 271 14.49 15.87 -17.01
C PHE A 271 15.30 15.28 -18.15
N THR A 272 16.59 15.14 -17.94
CA THR A 272 17.45 14.41 -18.88
C THR A 272 17.19 12.91 -18.76
N LYS A 273 17.49 12.16 -19.82
CA LYS A 273 17.42 10.68 -19.77
C LYS A 273 18.36 10.11 -18.71
N GLU A 274 19.47 10.76 -18.47
CA GLU A 274 20.44 10.35 -17.45
C GLU A 274 19.88 10.55 -16.04
N GLU A 275 19.26 11.69 -15.72
CA GLU A 275 18.60 11.92 -14.44
C GLU A 275 17.52 10.84 -14.18
N VAL A 276 16.66 10.56 -15.16
CA VAL A 276 15.62 9.54 -15.03
C VAL A 276 16.25 8.16 -14.82
N ARG A 277 17.29 7.80 -15.59
CA ARG A 277 18.00 6.54 -15.42
C ARG A 277 18.61 6.40 -14.03
N ASN A 278 19.25 7.44 -13.54
CA ASN A 278 19.86 7.46 -12.22
C ASN A 278 18.81 7.32 -11.10
N ILE A 279 17.69 8.05 -11.17
CA ILE A 279 16.60 7.89 -10.20
C ILE A 279 16.11 6.43 -10.15
N ARG A 280 15.87 5.82 -11.31
CA ARG A 280 15.45 4.41 -11.40
C ARG A 280 16.51 3.46 -10.87
N ALA A 281 17.79 3.66 -11.23
CA ALA A 281 18.90 2.83 -10.76
C ALA A 281 19.04 2.86 -9.25
N PHE A 282 18.93 4.03 -8.64
CA PHE A 282 19.00 4.16 -7.18
C PHE A 282 17.80 3.52 -6.49
N TYR A 283 16.61 3.67 -7.04
CA TYR A 283 15.42 2.94 -6.55
C TYR A 283 15.62 1.42 -6.62
N TYR A 284 16.12 0.88 -7.73
CA TYR A 284 16.37 -0.55 -7.88
C TYR A 284 17.46 -1.04 -6.91
N ALA A 285 18.48 -0.24 -6.65
CA ALA A 285 19.49 -0.54 -5.64
C ALA A 285 18.90 -0.61 -4.22
N MET A 286 17.93 0.26 -3.90
CA MET A 286 17.19 0.18 -2.64
C MET A 286 16.32 -1.08 -2.57
N CYS A 287 15.78 -1.56 -3.69
CA CYS A 287 15.07 -2.84 -3.76
C CYS A 287 15.99 -4.03 -3.48
N ALA A 288 17.25 -3.98 -3.94
CA ALA A 288 18.24 -5.02 -3.64
C ALA A 288 18.60 -5.07 -2.14
N GLU A 289 18.68 -3.93 -1.47
CA GLU A 289 18.87 -3.88 -0.02
C GLU A 289 17.67 -4.46 0.72
N THR A 290 16.45 -4.22 0.24
CA THR A 290 15.22 -4.81 0.79
C THR A 290 15.21 -6.33 0.65
N ASP A 291 15.60 -6.84 -0.52
CA ASP A 291 15.69 -8.28 -0.81
C ASP A 291 16.69 -8.98 0.12
N ALA A 292 17.80 -8.33 0.46
CA ALA A 292 18.78 -8.89 1.38
C ALA A 292 18.21 -9.06 2.80
N MET A 293 17.39 -8.13 3.27
CA MET A 293 16.72 -8.26 4.57
C MET A 293 15.72 -9.43 4.58
N LEU A 294 15.00 -9.66 3.49
CA LEU A 294 14.17 -10.85 3.31
C LEU A 294 15.03 -12.12 3.38
N GLY A 295 16.23 -12.10 2.78
CA GLY A 295 17.18 -13.20 2.80
C GLY A 295 17.64 -13.58 4.21
N GLU A 296 17.90 -12.59 5.08
CA GLU A 296 18.26 -12.82 6.49
C GLU A 296 17.14 -13.57 7.25
N ILE A 297 15.88 -13.22 7.02
CA ILE A 297 14.73 -13.91 7.63
C ILE A 297 14.62 -15.35 7.13
N ILE A 298 14.72 -15.58 5.83
CA ILE A 298 14.67 -16.93 5.23
C ILE A 298 15.82 -17.78 5.76
N SER A 299 17.03 -17.22 5.84
CA SER A 299 18.22 -17.89 6.38
C SER A 299 18.03 -18.28 7.83
N ALA A 300 17.54 -17.36 8.68
CA ALA A 300 17.28 -17.65 10.09
C ALA A 300 16.26 -18.78 10.31
N LEU A 301 15.20 -18.81 9.49
CA LEU A 301 14.23 -19.90 9.51
C LEU A 301 14.85 -21.23 9.04
N GLY A 302 15.75 -21.18 8.06
CA GLY A 302 16.49 -22.34 7.57
C GLY A 302 17.45 -22.90 8.64
N ASP A 303 18.28 -22.06 9.23
CA ASP A 303 19.27 -22.40 10.26
C ASP A 303 18.63 -23.05 11.50
N THR A 304 17.42 -22.62 11.85
CA THR A 304 16.67 -23.15 12.99
C THR A 304 15.78 -24.36 12.66
N GLY A 305 15.70 -24.74 11.38
CA GLY A 305 14.79 -25.80 10.89
C GLY A 305 13.31 -25.41 10.91
N LEU A 306 12.98 -24.15 11.23
CA LEU A 306 11.60 -23.65 11.29
C LEU A 306 11.00 -23.47 9.89
N LEU A 307 11.81 -23.30 8.84
CA LEU A 307 11.35 -23.04 7.47
C LEU A 307 10.36 -24.12 6.97
N ARG A 308 10.60 -25.39 7.34
CA ARG A 308 9.77 -26.54 6.91
C ARG A 308 8.34 -26.53 7.47
N LYS A 309 8.07 -25.75 8.53
CA LYS A 309 6.77 -25.65 9.20
C LYS A 309 6.19 -24.23 9.20
N THR A 310 6.83 -23.33 8.45
CA THR A 310 6.47 -21.90 8.39
C THR A 310 6.07 -21.50 6.98
N VAL A 311 4.90 -20.89 6.83
CA VAL A 311 4.51 -20.20 5.60
C VAL A 311 5.14 -18.81 5.62
N VAL A 312 5.91 -18.49 4.59
CA VAL A 312 6.53 -17.17 4.42
C VAL A 312 5.80 -16.43 3.31
N ILE A 313 5.31 -15.24 3.63
CA ILE A 313 4.63 -14.33 2.70
C ILE A 313 5.48 -13.08 2.57
N PHE A 314 5.78 -12.67 1.35
CA PHE A 314 6.44 -11.40 1.02
C PHE A 314 5.54 -10.53 0.17
N THR A 315 5.39 -9.27 0.55
CA THR A 315 4.62 -8.27 -0.21
C THR A 315 5.12 -6.85 0.07
N ALA A 316 4.54 -5.87 -0.65
CA ALA A 316 4.68 -4.44 -0.38
C ALA A 316 3.31 -3.82 -0.14
N ASP A 317 3.25 -2.69 0.55
CA ASP A 317 1.99 -1.95 0.75
C ASP A 317 1.52 -1.23 -0.53
N HIS A 318 2.43 -0.76 -1.36
CA HIS A 318 2.22 -0.20 -2.70
C HIS A 318 3.55 -0.23 -3.46
N GLY A 319 3.53 0.19 -4.72
CA GLY A 319 4.72 0.32 -5.54
C GLY A 319 5.36 1.70 -5.51
N GLU A 320 6.19 1.97 -6.51
CA GLU A 320 6.91 3.22 -6.77
C GLU A 320 6.89 3.50 -8.28
N LEU A 321 6.49 4.70 -8.68
CA LEU A 321 6.43 5.10 -10.09
C LEU A 321 7.80 5.31 -10.71
N ALA A 322 8.79 5.70 -9.90
CA ALA A 322 10.18 5.87 -10.33
C ALA A 322 10.28 6.59 -11.69
N MET A 323 9.62 7.73 -11.81
CA MET A 323 9.52 8.60 -13.00
C MET A 323 8.58 8.12 -14.12
N GLU A 324 7.85 7.02 -13.98
CA GLU A 324 6.77 6.69 -14.90
C GLU A 324 5.67 7.76 -14.87
N HIS A 325 5.05 8.05 -16.00
CA HIS A 325 4.01 9.09 -16.15
C HIS A 325 4.39 10.46 -15.57
N ARG A 326 5.66 10.84 -15.63
CA ARG A 326 6.20 12.08 -15.01
C ARG A 326 5.89 12.15 -13.51
N GLN A 327 6.00 11.03 -12.80
CA GLN A 327 5.72 10.97 -11.38
C GLN A 327 6.75 10.09 -10.67
N PHE A 328 6.99 10.37 -9.39
CA PHE A 328 7.63 9.48 -8.44
C PHE A 328 6.73 9.27 -7.23
N TYR A 329 7.10 8.40 -6.31
CA TYR A 329 6.21 7.88 -5.28
C TYR A 329 5.09 7.00 -5.88
N LYS A 330 3.98 7.02 -5.23
CA LYS A 330 2.72 6.33 -5.41
C LYS A 330 1.59 7.35 -5.62
N MET A 331 0.41 7.10 -5.09
CA MET A 331 -0.75 8.02 -5.15
C MET A 331 -1.33 8.12 -6.57
N SER A 332 -1.30 7.00 -7.27
CA SER A 332 -1.79 6.84 -8.65
C SER A 332 -2.28 5.41 -8.84
N MET A 333 -3.14 5.17 -9.81
CA MET A 333 -3.63 3.83 -10.15
C MET A 333 -2.79 3.11 -11.22
N TYR A 334 -1.70 3.72 -11.70
CA TYR A 334 -0.77 3.10 -12.63
C TYR A 334 -0.06 1.89 -12.02
N GLU A 335 0.36 0.96 -12.89
CA GLU A 335 1.00 -0.29 -12.47
C GLU A 335 2.18 -0.06 -11.50
N GLY A 336 3.06 0.91 -11.79
CA GLY A 336 4.19 1.22 -10.92
C GLY A 336 3.81 1.55 -9.48
N SER A 337 2.61 2.09 -9.26
CA SER A 337 2.10 2.49 -7.95
C SER A 337 1.20 1.45 -7.29
N SER A 338 0.31 0.82 -8.05
CA SER A 338 -0.76 -0.04 -7.52
C SER A 338 -0.43 -1.53 -7.54
N HIS A 339 0.48 -1.97 -8.41
CA HIS A 339 0.91 -3.36 -8.53
C HIS A 339 2.02 -3.68 -7.53
N VAL A 340 1.79 -4.67 -6.67
CA VAL A 340 2.70 -5.05 -5.58
C VAL A 340 3.22 -6.48 -5.78
N PRO A 341 4.41 -6.80 -5.26
CA PRO A 341 4.85 -8.19 -5.20
C PRO A 341 3.94 -8.98 -4.25
N LEU A 342 3.67 -10.22 -4.57
CA LEU A 342 3.07 -11.16 -3.64
C LEU A 342 3.63 -12.56 -3.91
N LEU A 343 4.44 -13.04 -2.98
CA LEU A 343 5.06 -14.35 -3.02
C LEU A 343 4.72 -15.11 -1.75
N VAL A 344 4.47 -16.40 -1.91
CA VAL A 344 4.16 -17.29 -0.79
C VAL A 344 4.95 -18.58 -0.97
N MET A 345 5.65 -19.02 0.08
CA MET A 345 6.30 -20.31 0.13
C MET A 345 6.06 -21.00 1.47
N GLY A 346 6.17 -22.31 1.53
CA GLY A 346 6.07 -23.07 2.76
C GLY A 346 5.23 -24.33 2.64
N PRO A 347 4.84 -24.95 3.77
CA PRO A 347 4.09 -26.19 3.76
C PRO A 347 2.81 -26.10 2.93
N SER A 348 2.59 -27.08 2.06
CA SER A 348 1.43 -27.19 1.17
C SER A 348 1.31 -26.11 0.09
N VAL A 349 2.26 -25.20 -0.04
CA VAL A 349 2.33 -24.24 -1.13
C VAL A 349 3.01 -24.88 -2.33
N LYS A 350 2.42 -24.73 -3.51
CA LYS A 350 3.00 -25.27 -4.75
C LYS A 350 4.25 -24.50 -5.14
N GLU A 351 5.32 -25.24 -5.42
CA GLU A 351 6.60 -24.69 -5.84
C GLU A 351 6.58 -24.32 -7.33
N GLN A 352 7.37 -23.31 -7.71
CA GLN A 352 7.57 -22.85 -9.09
C GLN A 352 6.27 -22.53 -9.83
N GLN A 353 5.26 -22.06 -9.08
CA GLN A 353 3.96 -21.68 -9.62
C GLN A 353 3.88 -20.17 -9.86
N GLU A 354 3.36 -19.80 -11.02
CA GLU A 354 2.97 -18.42 -11.35
C GLU A 354 1.45 -18.35 -11.51
N ILE A 355 0.79 -17.48 -10.76
CA ILE A 355 -0.66 -17.33 -10.75
C ILE A 355 -1.05 -16.03 -11.44
N PRO A 356 -1.77 -16.11 -12.59
CA PRO A 356 -2.18 -14.91 -13.34
C PRO A 356 -3.46 -14.26 -12.81
N ASN A 357 -4.12 -14.84 -11.82
CA ASN A 357 -5.33 -14.27 -11.22
C ASN A 357 -5.05 -12.91 -10.60
N VAL A 358 -6.00 -11.98 -10.75
CA VAL A 358 -5.95 -10.72 -10.01
C VAL A 358 -6.30 -10.96 -8.55
N VAL A 359 -5.44 -10.49 -7.65
CA VAL A 359 -5.58 -10.63 -6.19
C VAL A 359 -5.27 -9.29 -5.51
N SER A 360 -5.72 -9.11 -4.29
CA SER A 360 -5.58 -7.85 -3.56
C SER A 360 -4.99 -8.06 -2.17
N LEU A 361 -4.36 -7.03 -1.60
CA LEU A 361 -3.84 -7.09 -0.23
C LEU A 361 -4.93 -7.30 0.83
N VAL A 362 -6.20 -7.00 0.55
CA VAL A 362 -7.31 -7.37 1.45
C VAL A 362 -7.48 -8.90 1.58
N ASP A 363 -6.92 -9.68 0.66
CA ASP A 363 -6.92 -11.14 0.67
C ASP A 363 -5.98 -11.72 1.74
N ILE A 364 -5.03 -10.94 2.23
CA ILE A 364 -4.09 -11.37 3.30
C ILE A 364 -4.86 -11.75 4.56
N TYR A 365 -5.83 -10.94 4.99
CA TYR A 365 -6.60 -11.23 6.21
C TYR A 365 -7.26 -12.63 6.18
N PRO A 366 -8.13 -12.95 5.21
CA PRO A 366 -8.75 -14.27 5.16
C PRO A 366 -7.72 -15.40 4.91
N THR A 367 -6.61 -15.12 4.21
CA THR A 367 -5.53 -16.10 3.99
C THR A 367 -4.82 -16.47 5.29
N MET A 368 -4.51 -15.49 6.14
CA MET A 368 -3.88 -15.71 7.45
C MET A 368 -4.75 -16.59 8.34
N LEU A 369 -6.07 -16.32 8.37
CA LEU A 369 -7.01 -17.12 9.14
C LEU A 369 -7.15 -18.54 8.56
N ASP A 370 -7.13 -18.70 7.25
CA ASP A 370 -7.26 -19.99 6.58
C ASP A 370 -6.02 -20.87 6.85
N ILE A 371 -4.80 -20.31 6.75
CA ILE A 371 -3.56 -20.99 7.18
C ILE A 371 -3.66 -21.47 8.62
N ALA A 372 -4.22 -20.63 9.49
CA ALA A 372 -4.40 -20.93 10.91
C ALA A 372 -5.60 -21.87 11.19
N ARG A 373 -6.42 -22.21 10.19
CA ARG A 373 -7.68 -22.96 10.33
C ARG A 373 -8.67 -22.30 11.30
N ILE A 374 -8.70 -20.97 11.28
CA ILE A 374 -9.64 -20.14 12.03
C ILE A 374 -10.81 -19.78 11.11
N PRO A 375 -12.06 -19.85 11.60
CA PRO A 375 -13.22 -19.44 10.80
C PRO A 375 -13.07 -18.03 10.26
N ILE A 376 -13.26 -17.86 8.95
CA ILE A 376 -13.15 -16.58 8.26
C ILE A 376 -14.45 -15.79 8.44
N PRO A 377 -14.41 -14.54 8.93
CA PRO A 377 -15.59 -13.67 9.02
C PRO A 377 -16.23 -13.44 7.64
N GLN A 378 -17.56 -13.42 7.59
CA GLN A 378 -18.30 -13.30 6.32
C GLN A 378 -18.29 -11.87 5.73
N ASN A 379 -18.06 -10.87 6.56
CA ASN A 379 -18.11 -9.45 6.18
C ASN A 379 -16.79 -8.88 5.62
N LEU A 380 -15.78 -9.71 5.37
CA LEU A 380 -14.53 -9.26 4.78
C LEU A 380 -14.70 -8.90 3.29
N SER A 381 -13.85 -8.02 2.78
CA SER A 381 -13.76 -7.71 1.34
C SER A 381 -12.89 -8.72 0.60
N GLY A 382 -11.85 -9.25 1.25
CA GLY A 382 -10.87 -10.19 0.68
C GLY A 382 -11.36 -11.64 0.63
N TYR A 383 -10.65 -12.46 -0.12
CA TYR A 383 -10.85 -13.91 -0.28
C TYR A 383 -9.54 -14.64 0.04
N SER A 384 -9.61 -15.81 0.70
CA SER A 384 -8.41 -16.60 0.97
C SER A 384 -7.68 -16.96 -0.32
N LEU A 385 -6.34 -16.87 -0.30
CA LEU A 385 -5.47 -17.28 -1.39
C LEU A 385 -5.17 -18.79 -1.36
N ILE A 386 -5.48 -19.48 -0.28
CA ILE A 386 -5.17 -20.92 -0.12
C ILE A 386 -5.70 -21.78 -1.27
N PRO A 387 -6.93 -21.57 -1.80
CA PRO A 387 -7.41 -22.35 -2.95
C PRO A 387 -6.58 -22.17 -4.22
N LEU A 388 -5.81 -21.08 -4.35
CA LEU A 388 -4.91 -20.83 -5.48
C LEU A 388 -3.49 -21.39 -5.23
N LEU A 389 -3.10 -21.54 -3.97
CA LEU A 389 -1.74 -21.94 -3.56
C LEU A 389 -1.54 -23.45 -3.46
N CYS A 390 -2.61 -24.21 -3.24
CA CYS A 390 -2.55 -25.63 -2.95
C CYS A 390 -3.16 -26.44 -4.11
N GLU A 391 -2.64 -27.67 -4.33
CA GLU A 391 -3.16 -28.61 -5.35
C GLU A 391 -4.48 -29.30 -4.94
N GLN A 392 -5.29 -28.74 -4.08
CA GLN A 392 -6.54 -29.37 -3.66
C GLN A 392 -7.57 -29.31 -4.79
N THR A 393 -7.95 -30.49 -5.29
CA THR A 393 -8.87 -30.72 -6.41
C THR A 393 -10.34 -30.46 -6.09
N GLU A 394 -10.69 -30.22 -4.84
CA GLU A 394 -12.04 -29.85 -4.42
C GLU A 394 -11.97 -28.54 -3.64
N SER A 395 -12.10 -27.44 -4.35
CA SER A 395 -12.34 -26.15 -3.70
C SER A 395 -13.72 -26.21 -3.03
N GLU A 396 -13.75 -26.35 -1.71
CA GLU A 396 -14.94 -25.88 -0.98
C GLU A 396 -15.15 -24.43 -1.41
N VAL A 397 -16.22 -24.20 -2.15
CA VAL A 397 -16.65 -22.85 -2.55
C VAL A 397 -16.68 -22.02 -1.27
N SER A 398 -15.92 -20.93 -1.26
CA SER A 398 -15.96 -20.00 -0.13
C SER A 398 -17.41 -19.76 0.28
N PRO A 399 -17.77 -19.74 1.58
CA PRO A 399 -19.14 -19.44 2.02
C PRO A 399 -19.71 -18.15 1.43
N ARG A 400 -18.82 -17.30 0.90
CA ARG A 400 -19.13 -16.01 0.25
C ARG A 400 -19.27 -16.10 -1.27
N GLY A 401 -19.25 -17.30 -1.84
CA GLY A 401 -19.26 -17.53 -3.29
C GLY A 401 -17.87 -17.47 -3.93
N PRO A 402 -17.82 -17.51 -5.28
CA PRO A 402 -16.55 -17.52 -6.02
C PRO A 402 -15.80 -16.19 -5.88
N ARG A 403 -14.47 -16.27 -5.91
CA ARG A 403 -13.59 -15.08 -6.01
C ARG A 403 -13.95 -14.27 -7.25
N PRO A 404 -14.13 -12.94 -7.16
CA PRO A 404 -14.35 -12.11 -8.33
C PRO A 404 -13.12 -12.09 -9.25
N SER A 405 -13.33 -11.91 -10.54
CA SER A 405 -12.27 -11.77 -11.55
C SER A 405 -11.73 -10.33 -11.65
N TRP A 406 -11.92 -9.54 -10.61
CA TRP A 406 -11.49 -8.16 -10.50
C TRP A 406 -11.01 -7.83 -9.09
N VAL A 407 -10.22 -6.78 -8.97
CA VAL A 407 -9.82 -6.17 -7.69
C VAL A 407 -10.08 -4.68 -7.71
N LEU A 408 -10.30 -4.11 -6.51
CA LEU A 408 -10.54 -2.69 -6.27
C LEU A 408 -9.32 -2.05 -5.64
N SER A 409 -8.96 -0.86 -6.14
CA SER A 409 -8.04 0.06 -5.46
C SER A 409 -8.67 1.44 -5.38
N GLU A 410 -8.46 2.13 -4.26
CA GLU A 410 -9.05 3.44 -3.97
C GLU A 410 -7.99 4.40 -3.45
N PHE A 411 -8.10 5.68 -3.82
CA PHE A 411 -7.21 6.70 -3.28
C PHE A 411 -7.97 7.98 -2.95
N HIS A 412 -7.76 8.51 -1.75
CA HIS A 412 -8.45 9.69 -1.23
C HIS A 412 -7.50 10.67 -0.53
N GLY A 413 -6.20 10.44 -0.65
CA GLY A 413 -5.16 11.16 0.08
C GLY A 413 -4.65 12.44 -0.58
N CYS A 414 -3.45 12.85 -0.19
CA CYS A 414 -2.77 14.04 -0.67
C CYS A 414 -2.26 13.91 -2.12
N ASN A 415 -1.78 15.01 -2.69
CA ASN A 415 -1.16 15.11 -4.02
C ASN A 415 -2.09 14.78 -5.21
N VAL A 416 -3.38 14.64 -4.96
CA VAL A 416 -4.45 14.61 -5.97
C VAL A 416 -5.67 15.32 -5.40
N ASN A 417 -6.37 16.05 -6.25
CA ASN A 417 -7.56 16.81 -5.86
C ASN A 417 -8.87 16.03 -6.06
N SER A 418 -8.78 14.75 -6.39
CA SER A 418 -9.92 13.89 -6.71
C SER A 418 -9.76 12.53 -6.06
N SER A 419 -10.85 11.96 -5.56
CA SER A 419 -10.88 10.53 -5.24
C SER A 419 -10.70 9.71 -6.50
N MET A 420 -9.98 8.62 -6.41
CA MET A 420 -9.76 7.69 -7.53
C MET A 420 -10.25 6.30 -7.14
N TYR A 421 -10.86 5.61 -8.10
CA TYR A 421 -11.36 4.25 -7.93
C TYR A 421 -10.93 3.41 -9.12
N MET A 422 -10.11 2.40 -8.91
CA MET A 422 -9.63 1.50 -9.94
C MET A 422 -10.31 0.15 -9.84
N LEU A 423 -10.85 -0.33 -10.95
CA LEU A 423 -11.24 -1.74 -11.12
C LEU A 423 -10.26 -2.40 -12.11
N ARG A 424 -9.50 -3.39 -11.62
CA ARG A 424 -8.51 -4.14 -12.40
C ARG A 424 -9.04 -5.55 -12.66
N THR A 425 -9.14 -5.94 -13.92
CA THR A 425 -9.45 -7.30 -14.36
C THR A 425 -8.21 -7.96 -14.98
N GLY A 426 -8.30 -9.19 -15.49
CA GLY A 426 -7.18 -9.83 -16.17
C GLY A 426 -6.60 -9.02 -17.35
N LYS A 427 -7.43 -8.28 -18.07
CA LYS A 427 -7.06 -7.48 -19.26
C LYS A 427 -7.14 -5.98 -19.03
N TRP A 428 -8.23 -5.51 -18.40
CA TRP A 428 -8.59 -4.12 -18.34
C TRP A 428 -8.27 -3.47 -17.01
N LYS A 429 -7.81 -2.23 -17.05
CA LYS A 429 -7.76 -1.33 -15.90
C LYS A 429 -8.69 -0.15 -16.18
N TYR A 430 -9.73 -0.02 -15.38
CA TYR A 430 -10.70 1.08 -15.44
C TYR A 430 -10.51 1.98 -14.23
N ILE A 431 -10.46 3.29 -14.42
CA ILE A 431 -10.29 4.27 -13.34
C ILE A 431 -11.40 5.31 -13.44
N ALA A 432 -12.22 5.38 -12.38
CA ALA A 432 -13.21 6.43 -12.18
C ALA A 432 -12.69 7.47 -11.17
N TYR A 433 -13.22 8.67 -11.24
CA TYR A 433 -12.79 9.82 -10.45
C TYR A 433 -13.95 10.51 -9.75
N SER A 434 -13.69 11.11 -8.58
CA SER A 434 -14.62 11.95 -7.81
C SER A 434 -16.01 11.33 -7.65
N ASP A 435 -17.02 11.94 -8.31
CA ASP A 435 -18.42 11.53 -8.35
C ASP A 435 -18.75 10.58 -9.52
N GLY A 436 -17.78 10.31 -10.39
CA GLY A 436 -17.91 9.53 -11.61
C GLY A 436 -18.44 10.29 -12.81
N PHE A 437 -18.58 11.62 -12.73
CA PHE A 437 -19.10 12.49 -13.81
C PHE A 437 -18.21 13.70 -14.07
N SER A 438 -17.71 14.35 -13.02
CA SER A 438 -16.98 15.63 -13.12
C SER A 438 -15.61 15.47 -13.79
N VAL A 439 -15.04 14.28 -13.79
CA VAL A 439 -13.75 13.96 -14.40
C VAL A 439 -13.93 12.73 -15.28
N LEU A 440 -13.44 12.80 -16.52
CA LEU A 440 -13.54 11.69 -17.46
C LEU A 440 -12.76 10.48 -16.95
N PRO A 441 -13.28 9.25 -17.16
CA PRO A 441 -12.59 8.04 -16.74
C PRO A 441 -11.39 7.72 -17.63
N GLN A 442 -10.49 6.86 -17.12
CA GLN A 442 -9.47 6.24 -17.93
C GLN A 442 -9.73 4.72 -18.06
N LEU A 443 -9.38 4.18 -19.21
CA LEU A 443 -9.40 2.74 -19.49
C LEU A 443 -8.10 2.35 -20.20
N PHE A 444 -7.42 1.34 -19.68
CA PHE A 444 -6.20 0.80 -20.29
C PHE A 444 -6.37 -0.69 -20.60
N ASP A 445 -5.90 -1.11 -21.78
CA ASP A 445 -5.75 -2.51 -22.18
C ASP A 445 -4.32 -2.96 -21.84
N LEU A 446 -4.13 -3.54 -20.68
CA LEU A 446 -2.78 -3.87 -20.20
C LEU A 446 -2.11 -5.03 -20.98
N THR A 447 -2.87 -5.74 -21.82
CA THR A 447 -2.30 -6.73 -22.72
C THR A 447 -1.64 -6.07 -23.94
N ALA A 448 -2.24 -5.00 -24.45
CA ALA A 448 -1.75 -4.28 -25.62
C ALA A 448 -0.86 -3.08 -25.25
N ASP A 449 -1.10 -2.48 -24.09
CA ASP A 449 -0.42 -1.29 -23.58
C ASP A 449 -0.05 -1.47 -22.08
N PRO A 450 0.97 -2.28 -21.79
CA PRO A 450 1.41 -2.51 -20.41
C PRO A 450 2.04 -1.29 -19.75
N ASP A 451 2.40 -0.27 -20.53
CA ASP A 451 2.94 1.00 -20.04
C ASP A 451 1.86 2.05 -19.76
N GLU A 452 0.57 1.73 -20.04
CA GLU A 452 -0.59 2.59 -19.77
C GLU A 452 -0.49 3.99 -20.41
N LEU A 453 0.01 4.06 -21.64
CA LEU A 453 0.24 5.32 -22.36
C LEU A 453 -1.00 5.81 -23.11
N THR A 454 -1.95 4.91 -23.40
CA THR A 454 -3.11 5.21 -24.25
C THR A 454 -4.42 4.98 -23.51
N ASN A 455 -5.09 6.06 -23.11
CA ASN A 455 -6.46 5.96 -22.60
C ASN A 455 -7.43 5.60 -23.72
N VAL A 456 -8.00 4.40 -23.67
CA VAL A 456 -8.92 3.87 -24.68
C VAL A 456 -10.40 3.96 -24.27
N ALA A 457 -10.73 4.72 -23.21
CA ALA A 457 -12.10 4.82 -22.69
C ALA A 457 -13.11 5.26 -23.75
N ILE A 458 -12.77 6.23 -24.59
CA ILE A 458 -13.63 6.71 -25.67
C ILE A 458 -13.82 5.63 -26.75
N LYS A 459 -12.80 4.82 -27.02
CA LYS A 459 -12.82 3.76 -28.03
C LYS A 459 -13.68 2.56 -27.61
N PHE A 460 -13.76 2.29 -26.31
CA PHE A 460 -14.47 1.11 -25.77
C PHE A 460 -15.56 1.48 -24.74
N PRO A 461 -16.58 2.27 -25.12
CA PRO A 461 -17.59 2.76 -24.18
C PRO A 461 -18.42 1.63 -23.55
N VAL A 462 -18.62 0.51 -24.24
CA VAL A 462 -19.34 -0.65 -23.70
C VAL A 462 -18.54 -1.29 -22.56
N ILE A 463 -17.22 -1.38 -22.69
CA ILE A 463 -16.34 -1.90 -21.62
C ILE A 463 -16.35 -0.94 -20.43
N VAL A 464 -16.21 0.36 -20.66
CA VAL A 464 -16.31 1.39 -19.62
C VAL A 464 -17.62 1.24 -18.84
N HIS A 465 -18.76 1.17 -19.54
CA HIS A 465 -20.08 1.03 -18.91
C HIS A 465 -20.17 -0.24 -18.07
N SER A 466 -19.67 -1.36 -18.57
CA SER A 466 -19.70 -2.65 -17.87
C SER A 466 -18.86 -2.63 -16.59
N LEU A 467 -17.64 -2.07 -16.66
CA LEU A 467 -16.73 -1.98 -15.51
C LEU A 467 -17.22 -0.94 -14.50
N ASP A 468 -17.76 0.20 -14.95
CA ASP A 468 -18.34 1.20 -14.07
C ASP A 468 -19.57 0.65 -13.31
N LYS A 469 -20.40 -0.14 -13.97
CA LYS A 469 -21.53 -0.82 -13.32
C LYS A 469 -21.08 -1.74 -12.19
N ILE A 470 -20.01 -2.51 -12.41
CA ILE A 470 -19.41 -3.36 -11.35
C ILE A 470 -18.89 -2.48 -10.23
N LEU A 471 -18.09 -1.46 -10.56
CA LEU A 471 -17.46 -0.60 -9.56
C LEU A 471 -18.51 0.14 -8.72
N ARG A 472 -19.60 0.66 -9.31
CA ARG A 472 -20.73 1.29 -8.60
C ARG A 472 -21.53 0.32 -7.75
N SER A 473 -21.52 -0.99 -8.03
CA SER A 473 -22.14 -1.97 -7.18
C SER A 473 -21.35 -2.22 -5.88
N VAL A 474 -20.07 -1.83 -5.86
CA VAL A 474 -19.16 -1.97 -4.72
C VAL A 474 -18.95 -0.64 -3.99
N VAL A 475 -18.82 0.47 -4.71
CA VAL A 475 -18.51 1.79 -4.15
C VAL A 475 -19.55 2.83 -4.60
N ASN A 476 -20.16 3.50 -3.64
CA ASN A 476 -21.00 4.66 -3.91
C ASN A 476 -20.11 5.92 -3.99
N TYR A 477 -19.65 6.29 -5.20
CA TYR A 477 -18.72 7.41 -5.42
C TYR A 477 -19.16 8.73 -4.77
N PRO A 478 -20.41 9.23 -5.00
CA PRO A 478 -20.84 10.50 -4.43
C PRO A 478 -20.82 10.49 -2.90
N LYS A 479 -21.24 9.38 -2.29
CA LYS A 479 -21.23 9.23 -0.83
C LYS A 479 -19.81 9.24 -0.29
N VAL A 480 -18.91 8.46 -0.88
CA VAL A 480 -17.50 8.38 -0.45
C VAL A 480 -16.81 9.73 -0.62
N SER A 481 -16.96 10.37 -1.78
CA SER A 481 -16.39 11.70 -2.04
C SER A 481 -16.89 12.72 -1.00
N SER A 482 -18.19 12.77 -0.73
CA SER A 482 -18.79 13.66 0.28
C SER A 482 -18.23 13.38 1.69
N SER A 483 -18.07 12.10 2.06
CA SER A 483 -17.51 11.71 3.37
C SER A 483 -16.06 12.17 3.52
N VAL A 484 -15.25 12.01 2.47
CA VAL A 484 -13.84 12.46 2.45
C VAL A 484 -13.74 13.97 2.59
N HIS A 485 -14.53 14.73 1.81
CA HIS A 485 -14.55 16.20 1.92
C HIS A 485 -14.97 16.66 3.31
N LYS A 486 -16.03 16.09 3.86
CA LYS A 486 -16.50 16.40 5.21
C LYS A 486 -15.41 16.12 6.26
N TYR A 487 -14.75 14.97 6.17
CA TYR A 487 -13.65 14.61 7.06
C TYR A 487 -12.51 15.63 6.95
N ASN A 488 -12.05 15.94 5.74
CA ASN A 488 -10.96 16.87 5.49
C ASN A 488 -11.24 18.24 6.11
N LYS A 489 -12.43 18.80 5.89
CA LYS A 489 -12.85 20.09 6.47
C LYS A 489 -12.87 20.05 7.99
N GLN A 490 -13.45 19.02 8.59
CA GLN A 490 -13.50 18.86 10.05
C GLN A 490 -12.10 18.76 10.66
N GLN A 491 -11.19 18.00 10.04
CA GLN A 491 -9.81 17.88 10.53
C GLN A 491 -9.07 19.21 10.42
N PHE A 492 -9.25 19.96 9.33
CA PHE A 492 -8.64 21.26 9.17
C PHE A 492 -9.14 22.25 10.24
N ILE A 493 -10.46 22.30 10.48
CA ILE A 493 -11.06 23.15 11.54
C ILE A 493 -10.47 22.79 12.91
N SER A 494 -10.44 21.50 13.26
CA SER A 494 -9.90 21.03 14.54
C SER A 494 -8.43 21.39 14.70
N TRP A 495 -7.63 21.23 13.63
CA TRP A 495 -6.23 21.60 13.60
C TRP A 495 -6.05 23.14 13.76
N LYS A 496 -6.80 23.95 13.00
CA LYS A 496 -6.78 25.42 13.11
C LYS A 496 -7.11 25.87 14.55
N GLN A 497 -8.14 25.28 15.15
CA GLN A 497 -8.54 25.57 16.54
C GLN A 497 -7.47 25.14 17.56
N SER A 498 -6.83 23.99 17.38
CA SER A 498 -5.80 23.50 18.29
C SER A 498 -4.56 24.38 18.35
N LEU A 499 -4.27 25.13 17.28
CA LEU A 499 -3.14 26.06 17.20
C LEU A 499 -3.44 27.43 17.84
N GLY A 500 -4.71 27.83 17.90
CA GLY A 500 -5.12 29.13 18.46
C GLY A 500 -4.33 30.31 17.87
N GLN A 501 -3.65 31.07 18.71
CA GLN A 501 -2.85 32.24 18.30
C GLN A 501 -1.62 31.86 17.44
N ASN A 502 -1.15 30.62 17.50
CA ASN A 502 -0.01 30.15 16.73
C ASN A 502 -0.36 29.78 15.27
N TYR A 503 -1.64 29.73 14.92
CA TYR A 503 -2.10 29.31 13.60
C TYR A 503 -1.40 30.05 12.46
N SER A 504 -1.38 31.37 12.49
CA SER A 504 -0.79 32.20 11.43
C SER A 504 0.70 31.92 11.19
N SER A 505 1.46 31.73 12.28
CA SER A 505 2.89 31.41 12.14
C SER A 505 3.12 29.97 11.67
N VAL A 506 2.31 29.03 12.14
CA VAL A 506 2.45 27.62 11.74
C VAL A 506 2.08 27.43 10.28
N ILE A 507 0.96 27.99 9.81
CA ILE A 507 0.54 27.85 8.42
C ILE A 507 1.49 28.53 7.44
N ALA A 508 2.07 29.68 7.82
CA ALA A 508 3.07 30.37 7.02
C ALA A 508 4.39 29.61 6.87
N ASN A 509 4.71 28.73 7.83
CA ASN A 509 5.93 27.90 7.82
C ASN A 509 5.71 26.50 7.27
N LEU A 510 4.50 26.14 6.82
CA LEU A 510 4.27 24.91 6.09
C LEU A 510 4.93 24.97 4.71
N ARG A 511 5.20 23.79 4.16
CA ARG A 511 5.80 23.68 2.82
C ARG A 511 4.76 23.94 1.73
N TRP A 512 4.34 25.21 1.66
CA TRP A 512 3.50 25.70 0.57
C TRP A 512 4.38 26.30 -0.53
N HIS A 513 3.95 26.16 -1.76
CA HIS A 513 4.63 26.77 -2.86
C HIS A 513 4.20 28.23 -3.11
N GLN A 514 3.15 28.68 -2.44
CA GLN A 514 2.69 30.07 -2.42
C GLN A 514 3.35 30.85 -1.27
N ASP A 515 3.55 32.11 -1.49
CA ASP A 515 4.03 33.04 -0.47
C ASP A 515 2.87 33.49 0.43
N TRP A 516 2.58 32.70 1.45
CA TRP A 516 1.49 32.96 2.38
C TRP A 516 1.53 34.36 3.00
N LEU A 517 2.71 34.82 3.44
CA LEU A 517 2.82 36.08 4.15
C LEU A 517 2.50 37.30 3.28
N LYS A 518 2.72 37.23 1.98
CA LYS A 518 2.42 38.32 1.03
C LYS A 518 0.93 38.41 0.69
N GLU A 519 0.22 37.28 0.69
CA GLU A 519 -1.17 37.19 0.26
C GLU A 519 -2.11 36.61 1.34
N GLN A 520 -1.73 36.70 2.61
CA GLN A 520 -2.43 36.06 3.73
C GLN A 520 -3.95 36.29 3.69
N LYS A 521 -4.41 37.53 3.51
CA LYS A 521 -5.84 37.85 3.48
C LYS A 521 -6.58 37.13 2.34
N LYS A 522 -5.94 36.96 1.17
CA LYS A 522 -6.50 36.25 0.04
C LYS A 522 -6.66 34.77 0.36
N TYR A 523 -5.66 34.16 0.96
CA TYR A 523 -5.67 32.76 1.32
C TYR A 523 -6.66 32.46 2.45
N GLU A 524 -6.73 33.28 3.48
CA GLU A 524 -7.73 33.14 4.54
C GLU A 524 -9.17 33.24 4.00
N ASN A 525 -9.46 34.21 3.13
CA ASN A 525 -10.76 34.32 2.47
C ASN A 525 -11.10 33.08 1.61
N ALA A 526 -10.11 32.47 1.00
CA ALA A 526 -10.32 31.27 0.19
C ALA A 526 -10.52 30.02 1.08
N ILE A 527 -9.85 29.93 2.21
CA ILE A 527 -10.10 28.90 3.24
C ILE A 527 -11.54 29.03 3.78
N ASP A 528 -11.95 30.24 4.16
CA ASP A 528 -13.30 30.47 4.68
C ASP A 528 -14.40 30.10 3.66
N LYS A 529 -14.15 30.32 2.37
CA LYS A 529 -15.05 29.86 1.30
C LYS A 529 -15.04 28.35 1.11
N TRP A 530 -13.90 27.70 1.34
CA TRP A 530 -13.80 26.25 1.23
C TRP A 530 -14.45 25.53 2.41
N LEU A 531 -14.28 26.05 3.64
CA LEU A 531 -14.93 25.51 4.84
C LEU A 531 -16.44 25.71 4.84
#